data_b17646ef7da7b890574c093f7f94f197
#
_entry.id   b17646ef7da7b890574c093f7f94f197
#
_cell.length_a   1.000
_cell.length_b   1.000
_cell.length_c   1.000
_cell.angle_alpha   90.00
_cell.angle_beta   90.00
_cell.angle_gamma   90.00
#
_symmetry.space_group_name_H-M   'P 1'
#
loop_
_entity.id
_entity.type
_entity.pdbx_description
1 polymer ?
#
loop_
_entity_poly.entity_id
_entity_poly.type
_entity_poly.pdbx_seq_one_letter_code
_entity_poly.pdbx_strand_id
1 'polypeptide(L)'
;DVVYLSNALLLGMAQALKEALDAPLFCSLQDEQPWLDAIDDPYRQMCWETMGRCAEHVDAFVAVSRWYADVMAKRMALPADKVHVVHLGIKVEDNGEAPVSFDPPVIGYLSKMTDSLGLGRLVDAFIHLKQHPRLHHLKLRATGGQVGGDIAYVKWLKAKLAKHGMEGDAEFLEDFDEKERRAFIRSLSVMSVPAPEGEAFGLFIVEALAAGVPVVQPRAGAFPEVVEATGGGLLYDPGDDDALALSLEALLLDPERARELGETGRRGVADQFTTAHMAEKILALYSRYAIYEG
;
A
#
# COMPACT_ATOMS: atom_id res chain seq x y z
N ASP A 1 12.20 10.71 -27.26
CA ASP A 1 12.67 10.76 -25.85
C ASP A 1 11.58 11.33 -24.94
N VAL A 2 11.64 10.99 -23.63
CA VAL A 2 10.70 11.44 -22.61
C VAL A 2 11.49 11.81 -21.35
N VAL A 3 11.13 12.89 -20.69
CA VAL A 3 11.63 13.22 -19.34
C VAL A 3 10.59 12.80 -18.33
N TYR A 4 11.02 12.13 -17.27
CA TYR A 4 10.12 11.59 -16.26
C TYR A 4 10.55 12.00 -14.84
N LEU A 5 9.71 12.77 -14.15
CA LEU A 5 9.87 13.11 -12.73
C LEU A 5 9.28 12.00 -11.88
N SER A 6 10.06 11.45 -10.97
CA SER A 6 9.66 10.31 -10.15
C SER A 6 8.55 10.62 -9.13
N ASN A 7 8.35 11.88 -8.77
CA ASN A 7 7.26 12.32 -7.91
C ASN A 7 7.00 13.83 -8.04
N ALA A 8 5.85 14.30 -7.55
CA ALA A 8 5.42 15.69 -7.69
C ALA A 8 6.21 16.71 -6.84
N LEU A 9 6.99 16.27 -5.85
CA LEU A 9 7.87 17.18 -5.09
C LEU A 9 9.01 17.75 -5.96
N LEU A 10 9.26 17.14 -7.12
CA LEU A 10 10.27 17.57 -8.08
C LEU A 10 9.75 18.61 -9.10
N LEU A 11 8.48 18.99 -9.03
CA LEU A 11 7.84 19.89 -10.00
C LEU A 11 8.51 21.27 -10.11
N GLY A 12 9.26 21.71 -9.09
CA GLY A 12 10.05 22.95 -9.18
C GLY A 12 11.08 22.96 -10.31
N MET A 13 11.46 21.80 -10.86
CA MET A 13 12.36 21.69 -12.01
C MET A 13 11.63 21.68 -13.35
N ALA A 14 10.30 21.57 -13.38
CA ALA A 14 9.53 21.29 -14.59
C ALA A 14 9.73 22.36 -15.69
N GLN A 15 9.65 23.64 -15.32
CA GLN A 15 9.86 24.74 -16.26
C GLN A 15 11.25 24.68 -16.90
N ALA A 16 12.30 24.59 -16.10
CA ALA A 16 13.68 24.57 -16.60
C ALA A 16 13.94 23.35 -17.50
N LEU A 17 13.36 22.20 -17.18
CA LEU A 17 13.46 20.99 -18.01
C LEU A 17 12.74 21.17 -19.35
N LYS A 18 11.54 21.76 -19.36
CA LYS A 18 10.82 22.06 -20.62
C LYS A 18 11.56 23.06 -21.51
N GLU A 19 12.19 24.08 -20.92
CA GLU A 19 12.97 25.09 -21.66
C GLU A 19 14.28 24.52 -22.20
N ALA A 20 14.90 23.56 -21.49
CA ALA A 20 16.20 23.01 -21.87
C ALA A 20 16.10 21.78 -22.80
N LEU A 21 14.98 21.05 -22.75
CA LEU A 21 14.82 19.79 -23.44
C LEU A 21 13.54 19.81 -24.29
N ASP A 22 13.69 19.56 -25.59
CA ASP A 22 12.54 19.44 -26.52
C ASP A 22 11.93 18.02 -26.41
N ALA A 23 11.36 17.72 -25.23
CA ALA A 23 10.80 16.41 -24.91
C ALA A 23 9.55 16.52 -24.05
N PRO A 24 8.58 15.59 -24.19
CA PRO A 24 7.46 15.48 -23.27
C PRO A 24 7.91 15.25 -21.84
N LEU A 25 7.30 15.97 -20.89
CA LEU A 25 7.59 15.90 -19.46
C LEU A 25 6.45 15.19 -18.72
N PHE A 26 6.78 14.07 -18.08
CA PHE A 26 5.87 13.29 -17.27
C PHE A 26 6.21 13.42 -15.78
N CYS A 27 5.22 13.26 -14.92
CA CYS A 27 5.41 13.27 -13.49
C CYS A 27 4.57 12.17 -12.80
N SER A 28 5.20 11.32 -12.00
CA SER A 28 4.46 10.39 -11.13
C SER A 28 3.80 11.11 -9.97
N LEU A 29 2.66 10.56 -9.54
CA LEU A 29 1.93 10.89 -8.32
C LEU A 29 1.90 9.63 -7.44
N GLN A 30 2.65 9.63 -6.29
CA GLN A 30 3.00 8.38 -5.58
C GLN A 30 2.82 8.39 -4.06
N ASP A 31 2.15 9.30 -3.44
CA ASP A 31 1.96 9.41 -1.98
C ASP A 31 2.64 10.65 -1.35
N GLU A 32 2.69 11.74 -2.11
CA GLU A 32 3.24 13.02 -1.65
C GLU A 32 2.32 13.74 -0.65
N GLN A 33 1.02 13.48 -0.73
CA GLN A 33 -0.01 14.20 0.02
C GLN A 33 0.18 14.13 1.53
N PRO A 34 0.50 12.99 2.18
CA PRO A 34 0.67 12.95 3.63
C PRO A 34 1.85 13.81 4.12
N TRP A 35 2.90 13.92 3.31
CA TRP A 35 4.07 14.76 3.64
C TRP A 35 3.73 16.24 3.59
N LEU A 36 2.98 16.65 2.58
CA LEU A 36 2.57 18.04 2.41
C LEU A 36 1.52 18.46 3.44
N ASP A 37 0.57 17.57 3.73
CA ASP A 37 -0.48 17.84 4.72
C ASP A 37 0.04 17.86 6.16
N ALA A 38 1.22 17.28 6.43
CA ALA A 38 1.91 17.35 7.72
C ALA A 38 2.63 18.69 7.95
N ILE A 39 2.73 19.55 6.94
CA ILE A 39 3.37 20.88 7.05
C ILE A 39 2.36 21.85 7.68
N ASP A 40 2.84 22.73 8.58
CA ASP A 40 2.01 23.77 9.19
C ASP A 40 1.63 24.87 8.20
N ASP A 41 0.43 25.45 8.37
CA ASP A 41 0.03 26.66 7.64
C ASP A 41 0.86 27.88 8.09
N PRO A 42 1.22 28.81 7.19
CA PRO A 42 0.74 28.89 5.80
C PRO A 42 1.55 28.08 4.77
N TYR A 43 2.61 27.41 5.20
CA TYR A 43 3.55 26.74 4.29
C TYR A 43 2.92 25.58 3.54
N ARG A 44 2.01 24.84 4.18
CA ARG A 44 1.24 23.75 3.53
C ARG A 44 0.50 24.29 2.31
N GLN A 45 -0.27 25.37 2.49
CA GLN A 45 -1.01 25.97 1.40
C GLN A 45 -0.07 26.48 0.30
N MET A 46 1.03 27.15 0.66
CA MET A 46 2.02 27.63 -0.28
C MET A 46 2.66 26.51 -1.10
N CYS A 47 2.92 25.35 -0.49
CA CYS A 47 3.44 24.17 -1.20
C CYS A 47 2.44 23.69 -2.26
N TRP A 48 1.17 23.51 -1.90
CA TRP A 48 0.14 23.07 -2.84
C TRP A 48 -0.06 24.04 -3.99
N GLU A 49 -0.14 25.34 -3.71
CA GLU A 49 -0.26 26.39 -4.74
C GLU A 49 0.96 26.43 -5.67
N THR A 50 2.16 26.25 -5.11
CA THR A 50 3.40 26.24 -5.91
C THR A 50 3.45 25.02 -6.81
N MET A 51 3.10 23.84 -6.30
CA MET A 51 3.03 22.62 -7.10
C MET A 51 2.00 22.74 -8.22
N GLY A 52 0.82 23.29 -7.94
CA GLY A 52 -0.22 23.54 -8.95
C GLY A 52 0.26 24.46 -10.07
N ARG A 53 1.00 25.54 -9.76
CA ARG A 53 1.61 26.41 -10.78
C ARG A 53 2.68 25.69 -11.60
N CYS A 54 3.57 24.96 -10.95
CA CYS A 54 4.63 24.22 -11.66
C CYS A 54 4.07 23.10 -12.55
N ALA A 55 2.88 22.59 -12.23
CA ALA A 55 2.19 21.56 -12.99
C ALA A 55 1.82 22.00 -14.43
N GLU A 56 1.75 23.30 -14.70
CA GLU A 56 1.47 23.84 -16.06
C GLU A 56 2.50 23.36 -17.09
N HIS A 57 3.75 23.16 -16.66
CA HIS A 57 4.86 22.72 -17.51
C HIS A 57 4.93 21.20 -17.72
N VAL A 58 4.06 20.41 -17.08
CA VAL A 58 3.99 18.95 -17.23
C VAL A 58 2.97 18.57 -18.30
N ASP A 59 3.35 17.65 -19.18
CA ASP A 59 2.48 17.18 -20.25
C ASP A 59 1.50 16.10 -19.75
N ALA A 60 1.97 15.19 -18.87
CA ALA A 60 1.13 14.15 -18.30
C ALA A 60 1.54 13.78 -16.86
N PHE A 61 0.55 13.55 -16.02
CA PHE A 61 0.70 13.00 -14.68
C PHE A 61 0.30 11.53 -14.68
N VAL A 62 1.08 10.70 -13.96
CA VAL A 62 0.85 9.28 -13.85
C VAL A 62 0.61 8.93 -12.38
N ALA A 63 -0.65 8.74 -12.02
CA ALA A 63 -1.05 8.37 -10.67
C ALA A 63 -1.05 6.85 -10.49
N VAL A 64 -0.67 6.39 -9.29
CA VAL A 64 -0.58 4.96 -8.95
C VAL A 64 -1.94 4.30 -8.73
N SER A 65 -3.02 5.09 -8.55
CA SER A 65 -4.40 4.61 -8.41
C SER A 65 -5.40 5.69 -8.88
N ARG A 66 -6.65 5.30 -9.12
CA ARG A 66 -7.74 6.25 -9.42
C ARG A 66 -8.00 7.16 -8.23
N TRP A 67 -8.08 6.58 -7.03
CA TRP A 67 -8.27 7.36 -5.82
C TRP A 67 -7.21 8.44 -5.68
N TYR A 68 -5.92 8.11 -5.87
CA TYR A 68 -4.84 9.08 -5.73
C TYR A 68 -4.79 10.10 -6.88
N ALA A 69 -5.20 9.69 -8.08
CA ALA A 69 -5.42 10.61 -9.21
C ALA A 69 -6.42 11.71 -8.84
N ASP A 70 -7.56 11.34 -8.26
CA ASP A 70 -8.61 12.28 -7.84
C ASP A 70 -8.13 13.20 -6.72
N VAL A 71 -7.41 12.67 -5.73
CA VAL A 71 -6.82 13.47 -4.63
C VAL A 71 -5.87 14.52 -5.18
N MET A 72 -4.92 14.13 -6.01
CA MET A 72 -3.90 15.04 -6.51
C MET A 72 -4.45 16.00 -7.55
N ALA A 73 -5.36 15.55 -8.43
CA ALA A 73 -6.05 16.45 -9.38
C ALA A 73 -6.79 17.56 -8.66
N LYS A 74 -7.49 17.25 -7.57
CA LYS A 74 -8.20 18.23 -6.75
C LYS A 74 -7.25 19.19 -6.03
N ARG A 75 -6.18 18.66 -5.41
CA ARG A 75 -5.21 19.45 -4.62
C ARG A 75 -4.42 20.43 -5.48
N MET A 76 -4.04 20.01 -6.68
CA MET A 76 -3.20 20.80 -7.60
C MET A 76 -3.99 21.45 -8.72
N ALA A 77 -5.31 21.31 -8.76
CA ALA A 77 -6.20 21.78 -9.83
C ALA A 77 -5.76 21.30 -11.23
N LEU A 78 -5.38 20.00 -11.34
CA LEU A 78 -4.89 19.43 -12.60
C LEU A 78 -6.03 19.23 -13.59
N PRO A 79 -5.79 19.52 -14.90
CA PRO A 79 -6.72 19.16 -15.97
C PRO A 79 -6.88 17.63 -16.06
N ALA A 80 -8.12 17.15 -16.17
CA ALA A 80 -8.43 15.71 -16.18
C ALA A 80 -7.79 14.95 -17.35
N ASP A 81 -7.59 15.59 -18.48
CA ASP A 81 -6.95 15.03 -19.67
C ASP A 81 -5.44 14.82 -19.53
N LYS A 82 -4.81 15.48 -18.54
CA LYS A 82 -3.40 15.30 -18.21
C LYS A 82 -3.16 14.20 -17.16
N VAL A 83 -4.19 13.72 -16.46
CA VAL A 83 -4.02 12.74 -15.36
C VAL A 83 -4.37 11.34 -15.83
N HIS A 84 -3.41 10.44 -15.76
CA HIS A 84 -3.52 9.05 -16.19
C HIS A 84 -3.25 8.10 -15.03
N VAL A 85 -3.94 6.96 -15.00
CA VAL A 85 -3.74 5.95 -13.95
C VAL A 85 -2.93 4.78 -14.51
N VAL A 86 -1.80 4.52 -13.88
CA VAL A 86 -0.99 3.32 -14.12
C VAL A 86 -0.64 2.71 -12.77
N HIS A 87 -1.30 1.61 -12.44
CA HIS A 87 -1.05 0.90 -11.20
C HIS A 87 0.39 0.42 -11.11
N LEU A 88 0.93 0.39 -9.89
CA LEU A 88 2.23 -0.21 -9.65
C LEU A 88 2.18 -1.70 -9.94
N GLY A 89 3.27 -2.20 -10.51
CA GLY A 89 3.44 -3.62 -10.80
C GLY A 89 4.59 -4.23 -10.02
N ILE A 90 4.45 -5.49 -9.66
CA ILE A 90 5.50 -6.29 -9.04
C ILE A 90 6.01 -7.37 -9.99
N LYS A 91 7.22 -7.87 -9.72
CA LYS A 91 7.73 -9.05 -10.37
C LYS A 91 7.08 -10.29 -9.75
N VAL A 92 6.23 -10.97 -10.50
CA VAL A 92 5.65 -12.25 -10.09
C VAL A 92 6.59 -13.38 -10.50
N GLU A 93 7.00 -14.20 -9.53
CA GLU A 93 7.79 -15.39 -9.77
C GLU A 93 6.88 -16.62 -9.64
N ASP A 94 6.88 -17.47 -10.67
CA ASP A 94 6.10 -18.71 -10.68
C ASP A 94 6.92 -19.81 -9.98
N ASN A 95 6.91 -19.85 -8.68
CA ASN A 95 7.76 -20.75 -7.88
C ASN A 95 7.03 -21.96 -7.30
N GLY A 96 5.80 -22.27 -7.76
CA GLY A 96 5.04 -23.44 -7.30
C GLY A 96 4.83 -23.42 -5.78
N GLU A 97 4.24 -22.37 -5.26
CA GLU A 97 4.23 -22.07 -3.83
C GLU A 97 3.34 -23.03 -3.02
N ALA A 98 3.85 -23.42 -1.83
CA ALA A 98 3.06 -24.19 -0.89
C ALA A 98 1.85 -23.38 -0.39
N PRO A 99 0.71 -24.02 -0.13
CA PRO A 99 -0.46 -23.35 0.42
C PRO A 99 -0.15 -22.63 1.74
N VAL A 100 -0.81 -21.51 1.97
CA VAL A 100 -0.70 -20.72 3.20
C VAL A 100 -0.99 -21.58 4.43
N SER A 101 -0.10 -21.51 5.43
CA SER A 101 -0.23 -22.27 6.68
C SER A 101 -1.16 -21.57 7.68
N PHE A 102 -1.91 -22.38 8.44
CA PHE A 102 -2.72 -21.96 9.58
C PHE A 102 -2.37 -22.72 10.86
N ASP A 103 -1.19 -23.31 10.93
CA ASP A 103 -0.71 -24.06 12.11
C ASP A 103 0.73 -23.62 12.46
N PRO A 104 0.88 -22.70 13.41
CA PRO A 104 -0.15 -21.82 13.97
C PRO A 104 -0.61 -20.76 12.96
N PRO A 105 -1.83 -20.19 13.09
CA PRO A 105 -2.24 -19.06 12.28
C PRO A 105 -1.42 -17.80 12.62
N VAL A 106 -1.07 -17.00 11.60
CA VAL A 106 -0.23 -15.81 11.74
C VAL A 106 -0.88 -14.61 11.05
N ILE A 107 -1.15 -13.57 11.81
CA ILE A 107 -1.50 -12.25 11.24
C ILE A 107 -0.21 -11.50 10.93
N GLY A 108 -0.10 -10.95 9.71
CA GLY A 108 1.01 -10.10 9.28
C GLY A 108 0.67 -8.64 9.20
N TYR A 109 1.66 -7.80 9.49
CA TYR A 109 1.66 -6.36 9.22
C TYR A 109 2.94 -6.01 8.46
N LEU A 110 2.81 -5.31 7.33
CA LEU A 110 3.94 -4.95 6.46
C LEU A 110 3.82 -3.50 5.99
N SER A 111 4.16 -2.56 6.84
CA SER A 111 4.28 -1.13 6.55
C SER A 111 5.06 -0.46 7.68
N LYS A 112 5.38 0.83 7.54
CA LYS A 112 6.02 1.60 8.61
C LYS A 112 5.25 1.45 9.92
N MET A 113 5.92 1.08 11.00
CA MET A 113 5.31 0.74 12.29
C MET A 113 4.89 1.99 13.08
N THR A 114 3.85 2.67 12.59
CA THR A 114 3.31 3.91 13.17
C THR A 114 1.85 3.75 13.61
N ASP A 115 1.39 4.69 14.42
CA ASP A 115 -0.02 4.77 14.81
C ASP A 115 -0.92 5.12 13.61
N SER A 116 -0.49 6.05 12.77
CA SER A 116 -1.24 6.49 11.58
C SER A 116 -1.52 5.38 10.57
N LEU A 117 -0.65 4.36 10.49
CA LEU A 117 -0.85 3.19 9.63
C LEU A 117 -1.52 2.01 10.36
N GLY A 118 -2.07 2.27 11.56
CA GLY A 118 -3.01 1.39 12.23
C GLY A 118 -2.40 0.18 12.95
N LEU A 119 -1.07 0.13 13.19
CA LEU A 119 -0.46 -1.00 13.89
C LEU A 119 -1.07 -1.22 15.28
N GLY A 120 -1.44 -0.16 16.00
CA GLY A 120 -2.11 -0.25 17.29
C GLY A 120 -3.49 -0.90 17.20
N ARG A 121 -4.26 -0.57 16.16
CA ARG A 121 -5.57 -1.21 15.88
C ARG A 121 -5.41 -2.70 15.62
N LEU A 122 -4.36 -3.09 14.89
CA LEU A 122 -4.07 -4.51 14.63
C LEU A 122 -3.67 -5.26 15.91
N VAL A 123 -2.87 -4.63 16.78
CA VAL A 123 -2.53 -5.17 18.10
C VAL A 123 -3.77 -5.35 18.97
N ASP A 124 -4.71 -4.41 18.94
CA ASP A 124 -5.98 -4.51 19.68
C ASP A 124 -6.86 -5.65 19.14
N ALA A 125 -7.01 -5.75 17.83
CA ALA A 125 -7.71 -6.86 17.20
C ALA A 125 -7.05 -8.21 17.53
N PHE A 126 -5.72 -8.29 17.52
CA PHE A 126 -4.97 -9.48 17.90
C PHE A 126 -5.23 -9.90 19.35
N ILE A 127 -5.18 -8.96 20.29
CA ILE A 127 -5.47 -9.22 21.72
C ILE A 127 -6.91 -9.75 21.88
N HIS A 128 -7.87 -9.15 21.16
CA HIS A 128 -9.26 -9.59 21.17
C HIS A 128 -9.40 -11.02 20.62
N LEU A 129 -8.85 -11.28 19.44
CA LEU A 129 -8.90 -12.58 18.76
C LEU A 129 -8.29 -13.72 19.57
N LYS A 130 -7.25 -13.47 20.34
CA LYS A 130 -6.64 -14.47 21.23
C LYS A 130 -7.55 -14.92 22.38
N GLN A 131 -8.64 -14.22 22.66
CA GLN A 131 -9.65 -14.68 23.62
C GLN A 131 -10.54 -15.80 23.05
N HIS A 132 -10.59 -15.95 21.72
CA HIS A 132 -11.34 -17.03 21.09
C HIS A 132 -10.65 -18.38 21.29
N PRO A 133 -11.35 -19.44 21.80
CA PRO A 133 -10.73 -20.73 22.16
C PRO A 133 -9.94 -21.41 21.03
N ARG A 134 -10.37 -21.23 19.77
CA ARG A 134 -9.70 -21.80 18.59
C ARG A 134 -8.51 -20.99 18.09
N LEU A 135 -8.28 -19.76 18.61
CA LEU A 135 -7.23 -18.84 18.18
C LEU A 135 -6.19 -18.58 19.27
N HIS A 136 -6.14 -19.39 20.33
CA HIS A 136 -5.17 -19.20 21.43
C HIS A 136 -3.71 -19.35 20.98
N HIS A 137 -3.42 -20.03 19.87
CA HIS A 137 -2.06 -20.12 19.29
C HIS A 137 -1.80 -19.06 18.21
N LEU A 138 -2.75 -18.15 17.96
CA LEU A 138 -2.57 -17.07 16.98
C LEU A 138 -1.27 -16.30 17.26
N LYS A 139 -0.53 -15.99 16.20
CA LYS A 139 0.68 -15.16 16.25
C LYS A 139 0.48 -13.87 15.49
N LEU A 140 1.22 -12.84 15.89
CA LEU A 140 1.31 -11.56 15.19
C LEU A 140 2.77 -11.36 14.75
N ARG A 141 2.98 -11.00 13.48
CA ARG A 141 4.29 -10.61 12.97
C ARG A 141 4.19 -9.25 12.30
N ALA A 142 5.00 -8.29 12.72
CA ALA A 142 5.01 -6.93 12.18
C ALA A 142 6.40 -6.53 11.73
N THR A 143 6.47 -5.86 10.57
CA THR A 143 7.70 -5.29 10.02
C THR A 143 7.40 -4.13 9.07
N GLY A 144 8.45 -3.41 8.61
CA GLY A 144 8.37 -2.30 7.66
C GLY A 144 9.10 -1.05 8.13
N GLY A 145 9.91 -1.23 9.17
CA GLY A 145 10.78 -0.18 9.70
C GLY A 145 10.11 0.72 10.74
N GLN A 146 10.97 1.41 11.48
CA GLN A 146 10.60 2.39 12.49
C GLN A 146 11.67 3.48 12.57
N VAL A 147 11.27 4.73 12.71
CA VAL A 147 12.19 5.87 12.82
C VAL A 147 11.72 6.86 13.89
N GLY A 148 12.66 7.50 14.57
CA GLY A 148 12.34 8.58 15.53
C GLY A 148 11.32 8.15 16.59
N GLY A 149 10.15 8.80 16.61
CA GLY A 149 9.06 8.56 17.56
C GLY A 149 8.42 7.17 17.46
N ASP A 150 8.54 6.49 16.32
CA ASP A 150 7.97 5.16 16.11
C ASP A 150 8.58 4.12 17.05
N ILE A 151 9.86 4.30 17.42
CA ILE A 151 10.56 3.41 18.38
C ILE A 151 9.86 3.40 19.74
N ALA A 152 9.47 4.57 20.23
CA ALA A 152 8.75 4.69 21.50
C ALA A 152 7.34 4.09 21.40
N TYR A 153 6.68 4.27 20.27
CA TYR A 153 5.38 3.71 19.98
C TYR A 153 5.41 2.18 19.93
N VAL A 154 6.34 1.58 19.20
CA VAL A 154 6.52 0.11 19.15
C VAL A 154 6.84 -0.46 20.52
N LYS A 155 7.70 0.24 21.32
CA LYS A 155 7.98 -0.16 22.71
C LYS A 155 6.71 -0.15 23.57
N TRP A 156 5.85 0.83 23.39
CA TRP A 156 4.57 0.91 24.08
C TRP A 156 3.64 -0.25 23.68
N LEU A 157 3.56 -0.59 22.40
CA LEU A 157 2.79 -1.75 21.92
C LEU A 157 3.30 -3.07 22.51
N LYS A 158 4.63 -3.27 22.55
CA LYS A 158 5.25 -4.45 23.20
C LYS A 158 4.87 -4.52 24.69
N ALA A 159 4.89 -3.39 25.42
CA ALA A 159 4.48 -3.35 26.81
C ALA A 159 2.97 -3.61 26.99
N LYS A 160 2.13 -3.20 26.03
CA LYS A 160 0.69 -3.50 26.02
C LYS A 160 0.46 -5.02 25.87
N LEU A 161 1.15 -5.66 24.93
CA LEU A 161 1.09 -7.11 24.73
C LEU A 161 1.56 -7.88 25.98
N ALA A 162 2.64 -7.45 26.63
CA ALA A 162 3.14 -8.06 27.86
C ALA A 162 2.13 -7.99 29.02
N LYS A 163 1.37 -6.89 29.15
CA LYS A 163 0.28 -6.79 30.14
C LYS A 163 -0.82 -7.83 29.95
N HIS A 164 -0.99 -8.32 28.71
CA HIS A 164 -1.93 -9.40 28.39
C HIS A 164 -1.27 -10.78 28.36
N GLY A 165 0.03 -10.91 28.71
CA GLY A 165 0.77 -12.17 28.68
C GLY A 165 1.01 -12.71 27.27
N MET A 166 1.07 -11.83 26.27
CA MET A 166 1.16 -12.16 24.83
C MET A 166 2.49 -11.73 24.19
N GLU A 167 3.51 -11.39 24.98
CA GLU A 167 4.83 -10.97 24.48
C GLU A 167 5.53 -12.06 23.65
N GLY A 168 5.30 -13.33 23.96
CA GLY A 168 5.83 -14.48 23.21
C GLY A 168 5.02 -14.84 21.95
N ASP A 169 3.90 -14.16 21.71
CA ASP A 169 3.01 -14.41 20.58
C ASP A 169 3.08 -13.32 19.50
N ALA A 170 3.84 -12.25 19.76
CA ALA A 170 4.00 -11.14 18.83
C ALA A 170 5.48 -10.84 18.56
N GLU A 171 5.83 -10.77 17.29
CA GLU A 171 7.18 -10.47 16.79
C GLU A 171 7.18 -9.16 16.02
N PHE A 172 8.10 -8.25 16.37
CA PHE A 172 8.32 -6.99 15.66
C PHE A 172 9.74 -7.04 15.08
N LEU A 173 9.81 -7.24 13.79
CA LEU A 173 11.07 -7.41 13.06
C LEU A 173 11.61 -6.06 12.63
N GLU A 174 12.94 -5.96 12.61
CA GLU A 174 13.62 -4.85 11.96
C GLU A 174 13.47 -4.96 10.45
N ASP A 175 13.86 -3.90 9.74
CA ASP A 175 13.83 -3.90 8.27
C ASP A 175 14.76 -4.98 7.71
N PHE A 176 14.40 -5.54 6.55
CA PHE A 176 15.07 -6.70 5.97
C PHE A 176 15.16 -6.57 4.42
N ASP A 177 16.02 -7.36 3.82
CA ASP A 177 16.20 -7.40 2.39
C ASP A 177 14.99 -8.03 1.65
N GLU A 178 14.99 -7.97 0.33
CA GLU A 178 13.90 -8.49 -0.51
C GLU A 178 13.62 -9.99 -0.30
N LYS A 179 14.66 -10.79 -0.05
CA LYS A 179 14.51 -12.22 0.18
C LYS A 179 13.84 -12.51 1.52
N GLU A 180 14.25 -11.79 2.57
CA GLU A 180 13.67 -11.89 3.91
C GLU A 180 12.23 -11.37 3.91
N ARG A 181 11.94 -10.30 3.16
CA ARG A 181 10.59 -9.77 2.94
C ARG A 181 9.66 -10.82 2.33
N ARG A 182 10.10 -11.53 1.31
CA ARG A 182 9.33 -12.63 0.71
C ARG A 182 9.11 -13.79 1.69
N ALA A 183 10.15 -14.19 2.42
CA ALA A 183 10.02 -15.22 3.45
C ALA A 183 9.06 -14.82 4.58
N PHE A 184 9.08 -13.54 4.98
CA PHE A 184 8.12 -12.99 5.93
C PHE A 184 6.69 -13.14 5.41
N ILE A 185 6.38 -12.63 4.22
CA ILE A 185 5.03 -12.69 3.64
C ILE A 185 4.53 -14.13 3.58
N ARG A 186 5.37 -15.07 3.12
CA ARG A 186 5.03 -16.51 3.03
C ARG A 186 4.76 -17.18 4.38
N SER A 187 5.22 -16.60 5.47
CA SER A 187 4.97 -17.11 6.82
C SER A 187 3.61 -16.69 7.39
N LEU A 188 2.84 -15.88 6.66
CA LEU A 188 1.59 -15.30 7.13
C LEU A 188 0.39 -16.17 6.72
N SER A 189 -0.67 -16.16 7.52
CA SER A 189 -1.97 -16.74 7.19
C SER A 189 -2.93 -15.70 6.59
N VAL A 190 -2.83 -14.46 7.06
CA VAL A 190 -3.57 -13.29 6.59
C VAL A 190 -2.73 -12.05 6.84
N MET A 191 -2.87 -11.03 5.99
CA MET A 191 -2.17 -9.76 6.19
C MET A 191 -3.15 -8.60 6.31
N SER A 192 -2.85 -7.64 7.22
CA SER A 192 -3.60 -6.40 7.35
C SER A 192 -2.68 -5.23 7.70
N VAL A 193 -2.88 -4.12 7.01
CA VAL A 193 -2.36 -2.80 7.40
C VAL A 193 -3.59 -1.90 7.56
N PRO A 194 -4.17 -1.82 8.76
CA PRO A 194 -5.45 -1.17 9.00
C PRO A 194 -5.32 0.35 9.11
N ALA A 195 -4.65 0.96 8.12
CA ALA A 195 -4.49 2.40 7.98
C ALA A 195 -5.87 3.06 7.75
N PRO A 196 -6.37 3.90 8.68
CA PRO A 196 -7.74 4.40 8.61
C PRO A 196 -7.98 5.33 7.41
N GLU A 197 -6.96 6.05 6.97
CA GLU A 197 -7.02 6.92 5.79
C GLU A 197 -6.64 6.20 4.49
N GLY A 198 -6.18 4.95 4.59
CA GLY A 198 -5.61 4.21 3.46
C GLY A 198 -4.25 4.75 3.01
N GLU A 199 -3.83 4.34 1.83
CA GLU A 199 -2.61 4.80 1.16
C GLU A 199 -2.89 5.08 -0.33
N ALA A 200 -1.94 5.71 -1.01
CA ALA A 200 -2.04 6.01 -2.44
C ALA A 200 -2.17 4.75 -3.31
N PHE A 201 -1.65 3.60 -2.86
CA PHE A 201 -1.77 2.34 -3.57
C PHE A 201 -1.86 1.12 -2.64
N GLY A 202 -0.90 0.96 -1.69
CA GLY A 202 -0.81 -0.24 -0.85
C GLY A 202 -0.06 -1.38 -1.54
N LEU A 203 1.21 -1.15 -1.94
CA LEU A 203 2.03 -2.14 -2.64
C LEU A 203 2.13 -3.47 -1.87
N PHE A 204 2.14 -3.42 -0.53
CA PHE A 204 2.13 -4.61 0.32
C PHE A 204 0.91 -5.53 0.09
N ILE A 205 -0.24 -4.98 -0.34
CA ILE A 205 -1.43 -5.78 -0.69
C ILE A 205 -1.11 -6.66 -1.89
N VAL A 206 -0.53 -6.07 -2.94
CA VAL A 206 -0.16 -6.78 -4.17
C VAL A 206 0.91 -7.85 -3.87
N GLU A 207 1.89 -7.52 -3.02
CA GLU A 207 2.93 -8.47 -2.59
C GLU A 207 2.36 -9.66 -1.81
N ALA A 208 1.43 -9.42 -0.86
CA ALA A 208 0.78 -10.49 -0.10
C ALA A 208 -0.05 -11.39 -1.01
N LEU A 209 -0.87 -10.80 -1.86
CA LEU A 209 -1.73 -11.53 -2.79
C LEU A 209 -0.91 -12.33 -3.81
N ALA A 210 0.21 -11.77 -4.31
CA ALA A 210 1.12 -12.51 -5.19
C ALA A 210 1.68 -13.78 -4.53
N ALA A 211 1.88 -13.76 -3.21
CA ALA A 211 2.29 -14.91 -2.42
C ALA A 211 1.12 -15.83 -2.00
N GLY A 212 -0.11 -15.54 -2.44
CA GLY A 212 -1.30 -16.30 -2.07
C GLY A 212 -1.82 -16.02 -0.66
N VAL A 213 -1.32 -14.97 0.01
CA VAL A 213 -1.76 -14.56 1.35
C VAL A 213 -2.95 -13.61 1.22
N PRO A 214 -4.14 -13.97 1.71
CA PRO A 214 -5.30 -13.10 1.65
C PRO A 214 -5.12 -11.88 2.55
N VAL A 215 -5.82 -10.79 2.21
CA VAL A 215 -5.71 -9.54 2.95
C VAL A 215 -7.04 -9.13 3.60
N VAL A 216 -6.95 -8.38 4.71
CA VAL A 216 -8.09 -7.71 5.34
C VAL A 216 -7.75 -6.23 5.46
N GLN A 217 -8.46 -5.36 4.72
CA GLN A 217 -8.10 -3.94 4.62
C GLN A 217 -9.31 -3.04 4.88
N PRO A 218 -9.12 -1.81 5.38
CA PRO A 218 -10.21 -0.84 5.49
C PRO A 218 -10.66 -0.36 4.11
N ARG A 219 -11.93 0.04 3.99
CA ARG A 219 -12.44 0.76 2.82
C ARG A 219 -11.95 2.21 2.82
N ALA A 220 -10.65 2.40 2.63
CA ALA A 220 -9.99 3.70 2.66
C ALA A 220 -8.88 3.77 1.61
N GLY A 221 -8.60 4.99 1.13
CA GLY A 221 -7.56 5.19 0.13
C GLY A 221 -7.78 4.36 -1.14
N ALA A 222 -6.69 3.85 -1.70
CA ALA A 222 -6.73 2.98 -2.87
C ALA A 222 -6.94 1.49 -2.52
N PHE A 223 -7.07 1.10 -1.25
CA PHE A 223 -7.20 -0.31 -0.88
C PHE A 223 -8.41 -1.01 -1.52
N PRO A 224 -9.63 -0.37 -1.56
CA PRO A 224 -10.75 -0.97 -2.28
C PRO A 224 -10.45 -1.25 -3.75
N GLU A 225 -9.77 -0.34 -4.44
CA GLU A 225 -9.43 -0.49 -5.85
C GLU A 225 -8.56 -1.74 -6.11
N VAL A 226 -7.58 -1.99 -5.25
CA VAL A 226 -6.68 -3.14 -5.41
C VAL A 226 -7.35 -4.45 -4.97
N VAL A 227 -8.03 -4.44 -3.81
CA VAL A 227 -8.67 -5.66 -3.27
C VAL A 227 -9.83 -6.12 -4.14
N GLU A 228 -10.67 -5.20 -4.64
CA GLU A 228 -11.80 -5.53 -5.53
C GLU A 228 -11.33 -5.99 -6.91
N ALA A 229 -10.26 -5.39 -7.46
CA ALA A 229 -9.70 -5.81 -8.74
C ALA A 229 -9.09 -7.22 -8.69
N THR A 230 -8.52 -7.62 -7.56
CA THR A 230 -7.88 -8.94 -7.39
C THR A 230 -8.80 -10.00 -6.82
N GLY A 231 -9.83 -9.62 -6.07
CA GLY A 231 -10.72 -10.53 -5.34
C GLY A 231 -10.03 -11.29 -4.20
N GLY A 232 -8.84 -10.84 -3.75
CA GLY A 232 -7.97 -11.60 -2.84
C GLY A 232 -8.13 -11.27 -1.36
N GLY A 233 -9.24 -10.67 -0.93
CA GLY A 233 -9.37 -10.28 0.46
C GLY A 233 -10.73 -9.77 0.88
N LEU A 234 -10.80 -9.28 2.11
CA LEU A 234 -11.98 -8.65 2.69
C LEU A 234 -11.74 -7.16 2.91
N LEU A 235 -12.78 -6.38 2.71
CA LEU A 235 -12.81 -4.95 3.02
C LEU A 235 -13.80 -4.70 4.16
N TYR A 236 -13.38 -3.92 5.16
CA TYR A 236 -14.22 -3.55 6.29
C TYR A 236 -14.40 -2.02 6.37
N ASP A 237 -15.42 -1.56 7.10
CA ASP A 237 -15.66 -0.15 7.37
C ASP A 237 -14.69 0.35 8.45
N PRO A 238 -13.79 1.31 8.17
CA PRO A 238 -12.84 1.84 9.15
C PRO A 238 -13.51 2.61 10.30
N GLY A 239 -14.78 2.98 10.17
CA GLY A 239 -15.59 3.61 11.23
C GLY A 239 -16.19 2.63 12.24
N ASP A 240 -16.10 1.32 11.99
CA ASP A 240 -16.55 0.28 12.91
C ASP A 240 -15.35 -0.35 13.62
N ASP A 241 -15.25 -0.13 14.93
CA ASP A 241 -14.12 -0.57 15.75
C ASP A 241 -13.98 -2.11 15.81
N ASP A 242 -15.08 -2.86 15.66
CA ASP A 242 -15.08 -4.32 15.71
C ASP A 242 -14.85 -4.96 14.33
N ALA A 243 -15.06 -4.22 13.25
CA ALA A 243 -15.08 -4.77 11.88
C ALA A 243 -13.75 -5.39 11.46
N LEU A 244 -12.61 -4.83 11.89
CA LEU A 244 -11.29 -5.41 11.65
C LEU A 244 -11.17 -6.79 12.30
N ALA A 245 -11.50 -6.90 13.59
CA ALA A 245 -11.39 -8.14 14.33
C ALA A 245 -12.33 -9.22 13.75
N LEU A 246 -13.58 -8.86 13.46
CA LEU A 246 -14.55 -9.77 12.85
C LEU A 246 -14.13 -10.27 11.46
N SER A 247 -13.56 -9.38 10.63
CA SER A 247 -13.06 -9.75 9.30
C SER A 247 -11.84 -10.68 9.36
N LEU A 248 -10.92 -10.43 10.30
CA LEU A 248 -9.78 -11.31 10.56
C LEU A 248 -10.26 -12.68 11.11
N GLU A 249 -11.18 -12.69 12.07
CA GLU A 249 -11.76 -13.91 12.65
C GLU A 249 -12.38 -14.79 11.58
N ALA A 250 -13.14 -14.19 10.66
CA ALA A 250 -13.81 -14.91 9.58
C ALA A 250 -12.84 -15.71 8.69
N LEU A 251 -11.61 -15.20 8.46
CA LEU A 251 -10.58 -15.91 7.69
C LEU A 251 -9.76 -16.89 8.55
N LEU A 252 -9.44 -16.50 9.79
CA LEU A 252 -8.63 -17.34 10.68
C LEU A 252 -9.36 -18.60 11.14
N LEU A 253 -10.69 -18.55 11.25
CA LEU A 253 -11.54 -19.68 11.61
C LEU A 253 -11.98 -20.54 10.41
N ASP A 254 -11.78 -20.06 9.19
CA ASP A 254 -12.08 -20.76 7.93
C ASP A 254 -10.84 -20.73 6.98
N PRO A 255 -9.84 -21.59 7.25
CA PRO A 255 -8.62 -21.67 6.45
C PRO A 255 -8.85 -22.04 4.97
N GLU A 256 -9.93 -22.74 4.66
CA GLU A 256 -10.28 -23.13 3.29
C GLU A 256 -10.66 -21.88 2.50
N ARG A 257 -11.61 -21.11 3.00
CA ARG A 257 -12.00 -19.81 2.42
C ARG A 257 -10.84 -18.83 2.31
N ALA A 258 -9.98 -18.78 3.33
CA ALA A 258 -8.81 -17.91 3.31
C ALA A 258 -7.83 -18.28 2.18
N ARG A 259 -7.57 -19.58 1.96
CA ARG A 259 -6.74 -20.06 0.85
C ARG A 259 -7.38 -19.78 -0.52
N GLU A 260 -8.70 -19.96 -0.65
CA GLU A 260 -9.42 -19.64 -1.88
C GLU A 260 -9.30 -18.14 -2.26
N LEU A 261 -9.44 -17.26 -1.26
CA LEU A 261 -9.23 -15.82 -1.46
C LEU A 261 -7.77 -15.51 -1.83
N GLY A 262 -6.81 -16.11 -1.14
CA GLY A 262 -5.39 -15.94 -1.45
C GLY A 262 -5.05 -16.38 -2.88
N GLU A 263 -5.56 -17.54 -3.33
CA GLU A 263 -5.35 -18.02 -4.68
C GLU A 263 -6.06 -17.15 -5.74
N THR A 264 -7.25 -16.65 -5.43
CA THR A 264 -7.95 -15.70 -6.29
C THR A 264 -7.16 -14.40 -6.42
N GLY A 265 -6.65 -13.89 -5.31
CA GLY A 265 -5.79 -12.71 -5.28
C GLY A 265 -4.50 -12.90 -6.08
N ARG A 266 -3.84 -14.07 -5.94
CA ARG A 266 -2.62 -14.38 -6.69
C ARG A 266 -2.86 -14.32 -8.20
N ARG A 267 -3.97 -14.90 -8.68
CA ARG A 267 -4.36 -14.82 -10.10
C ARG A 267 -4.66 -13.38 -10.51
N GLY A 268 -5.43 -12.64 -9.71
CA GLY A 268 -5.73 -11.24 -10.00
C GLY A 268 -4.50 -10.34 -10.09
N VAL A 269 -3.48 -10.59 -9.26
CA VAL A 269 -2.18 -9.90 -9.35
C VAL A 269 -1.44 -10.27 -10.64
N ALA A 270 -1.37 -11.54 -10.98
CA ALA A 270 -0.73 -12.00 -12.22
C ALA A 270 -1.39 -11.40 -13.47
N ASP A 271 -2.70 -11.21 -13.45
CA ASP A 271 -3.48 -10.68 -14.56
C ASP A 271 -3.41 -9.15 -14.71
N GLN A 272 -3.09 -8.39 -13.65
CA GLN A 272 -3.27 -6.93 -13.67
C GLN A 272 -2.13 -6.11 -13.09
N PHE A 273 -1.35 -6.66 -12.14
CA PHE A 273 -0.39 -5.91 -11.31
C PHE A 273 1.05 -6.41 -11.46
N THR A 274 1.43 -6.85 -12.66
CA THR A 274 2.82 -7.21 -12.96
C THR A 274 3.61 -6.01 -13.47
N THR A 275 4.95 -6.06 -13.33
CA THR A 275 5.83 -5.06 -13.95
C THR A 275 5.67 -4.98 -15.46
N ALA A 276 5.28 -6.07 -16.13
CA ALA A 276 4.99 -6.09 -17.56
C ALA A 276 3.75 -5.25 -17.87
N HIS A 277 2.63 -5.45 -17.15
CA HIS A 277 1.41 -4.65 -17.32
C HIS A 277 1.64 -3.16 -17.04
N MET A 278 2.43 -2.85 -16.00
CA MET A 278 2.81 -1.46 -15.71
C MET A 278 3.61 -0.86 -16.89
N ALA A 279 4.62 -1.58 -17.40
CA ALA A 279 5.45 -1.12 -18.51
C ALA A 279 4.65 -0.92 -19.79
N GLU A 280 3.75 -1.84 -20.15
CA GLU A 280 2.87 -1.73 -21.31
C GLU A 280 1.99 -0.47 -21.24
N LYS A 281 1.38 -0.19 -20.09
CA LYS A 281 0.55 1.01 -19.89
C LYS A 281 1.36 2.29 -19.98
N ILE A 282 2.58 2.32 -19.43
CA ILE A 282 3.49 3.47 -19.53
C ILE A 282 3.93 3.68 -20.98
N LEU A 283 4.32 2.63 -21.69
CA LEU A 283 4.72 2.73 -23.10
C LEU A 283 3.57 3.18 -24.00
N ALA A 284 2.36 2.68 -23.77
CA ALA A 284 1.16 3.14 -24.48
C ALA A 284 0.88 4.63 -24.21
N LEU A 285 1.13 5.11 -22.98
CA LEU A 285 1.01 6.51 -22.65
C LEU A 285 2.08 7.35 -23.36
N TYR A 286 3.34 6.93 -23.34
CA TYR A 286 4.42 7.63 -24.06
C TYR A 286 4.12 7.79 -25.55
N SER A 287 3.57 6.73 -26.17
CA SER A 287 3.23 6.75 -27.60
C SER A 287 2.19 7.81 -27.97
N ARG A 288 1.37 8.29 -27.04
CA ARG A 288 0.40 9.39 -27.28
C ARG A 288 1.05 10.76 -27.30
N TYR A 289 2.21 10.91 -26.66
CA TYR A 289 2.93 12.17 -26.53
C TYR A 289 4.21 12.19 -27.37
N ALA A 290 4.59 11.04 -27.99
CA ALA A 290 5.74 10.98 -28.87
C ALA A 290 5.48 11.86 -30.09
N ILE A 291 6.31 12.87 -30.28
CA ILE A 291 6.36 13.65 -31.50
C ILE A 291 7.07 12.71 -32.51
N TYR A 292 6.32 12.13 -33.44
CA TYR A 292 6.93 11.50 -34.60
C TYR A 292 7.45 12.60 -35.48
N GLU A 293 8.77 12.85 -35.46
CA GLU A 293 9.43 13.54 -36.56
C GLU A 293 9.30 12.63 -37.77
N GLY A 294 8.41 13.01 -38.72
CA GLY A 294 8.20 12.35 -40.00
C GLY A 294 9.35 12.66 -40.99
#